data_c4b3e7728d86e8835d71f49655facc52
#
_entry.id   c4b3e7728d86e8835d71f49655facc52
#
_cell.length_a   1.000
_cell.length_b   1.000
_cell.length_c   1.000
_cell.angle_alpha   90.00
_cell.angle_beta   90.00
_cell.angle_gamma   90.00
#
_symmetry.space_group_name_H-M   'P 1'
#
loop_
_entity.id
_entity.type
_entity.pdbx_description
1 polymer ?
#
loop_
_entity_poly.entity_id
_entity_poly.type
_entity_poly.pdbx_seq_one_letter_code
_entity_poly.pdbx_strand_id
1 'polypeptide(L)'
;MRKVYHWTLMLCLLGALGSCTQKQDHKGKKPLVEVGGKFLYQEDLQGALPLNLSADDSVLFAESYIRNWIEDALLFDKAEDNVRDSERVKELVENYRKALVMHAYQEELVKQRLSEEI
;
A
#
# COMPACT_ATOMS: atom_id res chain seq x y z
N MET A 1 -52.98 -5.04 -20.77
CA MET A 1 -52.30 -5.24 -19.46
C MET A 1 -50.94 -5.95 -19.58
N ARG A 2 -50.71 -6.83 -20.53
CA ARG A 2 -49.38 -7.51 -20.64
C ARG A 2 -48.22 -6.61 -21.08
N LYS A 3 -48.46 -5.51 -21.75
CA LYS A 3 -47.42 -4.56 -22.23
C LYS A 3 -46.90 -3.60 -21.16
N VAL A 4 -47.62 -3.38 -20.09
CA VAL A 4 -47.23 -2.48 -19.02
C VAL A 4 -46.21 -3.14 -18.06
N TYR A 5 -46.34 -4.47 -17.89
CA TYR A 5 -45.41 -5.24 -17.03
C TYR A 5 -43.98 -5.35 -17.62
N HIS A 6 -43.89 -5.32 -18.95
CA HIS A 6 -42.56 -5.38 -19.61
C HIS A 6 -41.80 -4.04 -19.46
N TRP A 7 -42.51 -2.95 -19.44
CA TRP A 7 -41.91 -1.62 -19.27
C TRP A 7 -41.47 -1.36 -17.82
N THR A 8 -42.25 -1.81 -16.84
CA THR A 8 -41.86 -1.73 -15.41
C THR A 8 -40.69 -2.65 -15.07
N LEU A 9 -40.61 -3.82 -15.71
CA LEU A 9 -39.48 -4.75 -15.52
C LEU A 9 -38.19 -4.24 -16.17
N MET A 10 -38.30 -3.52 -17.29
CA MET A 10 -37.15 -2.90 -17.95
C MET A 10 -36.64 -1.66 -17.22
N LEU A 11 -37.50 -0.94 -16.50
CA LEU A 11 -37.10 0.22 -15.72
C LEU A 11 -36.34 -0.15 -14.42
N CYS A 12 -36.62 -1.35 -13.86
CA CYS A 12 -35.90 -1.86 -12.69
C CYS A 12 -34.49 -2.37 -13.03
N LEU A 13 -34.19 -2.72 -14.27
CA LEU A 13 -32.89 -3.23 -14.68
C LEU A 13 -31.84 -2.12 -14.91
N LEU A 14 -32.27 -0.87 -15.08
CA LEU A 14 -31.36 0.28 -15.23
C LEU A 14 -30.88 0.88 -13.90
N GLY A 15 -31.43 0.45 -12.76
CA GLY A 15 -31.07 0.97 -11.44
C GLY A 15 -29.87 0.28 -10.74
N ALA A 16 -29.31 -0.78 -11.32
CA ALA A 16 -28.28 -1.59 -10.66
C ALA A 16 -26.83 -1.24 -11.00
N LEU A 17 -26.59 -0.17 -11.76
CA LEU A 17 -25.23 0.33 -12.06
C LEU A 17 -24.78 1.49 -11.16
N GLY A 18 -25.34 1.57 -9.96
CA GLY A 18 -24.74 2.35 -8.87
C GLY A 18 -23.48 1.64 -8.42
N SER A 19 -22.41 1.72 -9.22
CA SER A 19 -21.06 1.37 -8.80
C SER A 19 -20.72 2.24 -7.59
N CYS A 20 -20.77 1.65 -6.40
CA CYS A 20 -20.15 2.22 -5.22
C CYS A 20 -18.64 2.26 -5.50
N THR A 21 -18.16 3.35 -6.04
CA THR A 21 -16.76 3.72 -5.94
C THR A 21 -16.50 3.95 -4.46
N GLN A 22 -16.06 2.92 -3.76
CA GLN A 22 -15.52 3.06 -2.42
C GLN A 22 -14.34 4.02 -2.53
N LYS A 23 -14.55 5.24 -2.07
CA LYS A 23 -13.49 6.24 -1.96
C LYS A 23 -12.51 5.70 -0.92
N GLN A 24 -11.36 5.22 -1.39
CA GLN A 24 -10.33 4.69 -0.49
C GLN A 24 -9.80 5.83 0.37
N ASP A 25 -9.80 5.64 1.69
CA ASP A 25 -9.27 6.62 2.62
C ASP A 25 -7.74 6.58 2.60
N HIS A 26 -7.12 7.66 2.11
CA HIS A 26 -5.66 7.82 2.05
C HIS A 26 -5.07 8.48 3.30
N LYS A 27 -5.85 8.65 4.37
CA LYS A 27 -5.42 9.24 5.65
C LYS A 27 -4.73 10.61 5.49
N GLY A 28 -5.26 11.45 4.62
CA GLY A 28 -4.74 12.78 4.34
C GLY A 28 -3.50 12.82 3.43
N LYS A 29 -2.99 11.67 2.98
CA LYS A 29 -1.88 11.59 2.04
C LYS A 29 -2.34 11.74 0.59
N LYS A 30 -1.48 12.30 -0.25
CA LYS A 30 -1.76 12.48 -1.68
C LYS A 30 -1.23 11.30 -2.49
N PRO A 31 -2.10 10.46 -3.08
CA PRO A 31 -1.66 9.36 -3.94
C PRO A 31 -1.14 9.88 -5.27
N LEU A 32 0.01 9.36 -5.71
CA LEU A 32 0.62 9.66 -7.01
C LEU A 32 0.38 8.54 -8.01
N VAL A 33 0.53 7.29 -7.57
CA VAL A 33 0.44 6.09 -8.40
C VAL A 33 -0.25 4.98 -7.62
N GLU A 34 -1.03 4.18 -8.32
CA GLU A 34 -1.64 2.96 -7.80
C GLU A 34 -1.25 1.77 -8.67
N VAL A 35 -0.82 0.68 -8.02
CA VAL A 35 -0.56 -0.62 -8.64
C VAL A 35 -1.10 -1.72 -7.74
N GLY A 36 -2.08 -2.49 -8.24
CA GLY A 36 -2.63 -3.63 -7.52
C GLY A 36 -3.17 -3.31 -6.12
N GLY A 37 -3.81 -2.15 -5.95
CA GLY A 37 -4.30 -1.67 -4.66
C GLY A 37 -3.25 -1.10 -3.71
N LYS A 38 -1.98 -1.04 -4.15
CA LYS A 38 -0.87 -0.39 -3.44
C LYS A 38 -0.69 1.03 -3.97
N PHE A 39 -0.39 1.96 -3.10
CA PHE A 39 -0.25 3.38 -3.43
C PHE A 39 1.14 3.89 -3.12
N LEU A 40 1.71 4.63 -4.07
CA LEU A 40 2.84 5.52 -3.81
C LEU A 40 2.29 6.91 -3.51
N TYR A 41 2.63 7.46 -2.38
CA TYR A 41 2.20 8.80 -1.97
C TYR A 41 3.28 9.85 -2.23
N GLN A 42 2.84 11.09 -2.37
CA GLN A 42 3.74 12.23 -2.55
C GLN A 42 4.71 12.36 -1.36
N GLU A 43 4.25 12.09 -0.16
CA GLU A 43 5.03 12.14 1.07
C GLU A 43 6.16 11.10 1.08
N ASP A 44 5.92 9.90 0.51
CA ASP A 44 6.94 8.86 0.39
C ASP A 44 8.06 9.30 -0.57
N LEU A 45 7.69 9.90 -1.70
CA LEU A 45 8.64 10.44 -2.66
C LEU A 45 9.46 11.60 -2.05
N GLN A 46 8.80 12.52 -1.34
CA GLN A 46 9.48 13.63 -0.68
C GLN A 46 10.45 13.14 0.40
N GLY A 47 10.07 12.13 1.16
CA GLY A 47 10.93 11.52 2.17
C GLY A 47 12.15 10.78 1.60
N ALA A 48 12.04 10.30 0.36
CA ALA A 48 13.13 9.60 -0.33
C ALA A 48 14.10 10.54 -1.07
N LEU A 49 13.68 11.79 -1.35
CA LEU A 49 14.51 12.77 -2.05
C LEU A 49 15.77 13.12 -1.24
N PRO A 50 16.98 12.96 -1.82
CA PRO A 50 18.21 13.45 -1.20
C PRO A 50 18.17 14.94 -0.95
N LEU A 51 18.84 15.38 0.10
CA LEU A 51 19.03 16.82 0.38
C LEU A 51 19.97 17.45 -0.65
N ASN A 52 19.75 18.74 -0.94
CA ASN A 52 20.63 19.57 -1.77
C ASN A 52 20.73 19.16 -3.27
N LEU A 53 19.67 18.56 -3.82
CA LEU A 53 19.57 18.35 -5.25
C LEU A 53 19.18 19.64 -5.98
N SER A 54 19.70 19.82 -7.20
CA SER A 54 19.20 20.83 -8.13
C SER A 54 17.75 20.54 -8.53
N ALA A 55 17.04 21.51 -9.09
CA ALA A 55 15.67 21.30 -9.56
C ALA A 55 15.60 20.20 -10.62
N ASP A 56 16.54 20.21 -11.58
CA ASP A 56 16.61 19.23 -12.66
C ASP A 56 16.93 17.82 -12.13
N ASP A 57 17.88 17.70 -11.20
CA ASP A 57 18.24 16.42 -10.57
C ASP A 57 17.09 15.87 -9.72
N SER A 58 16.33 16.74 -9.07
CA SER A 58 15.14 16.35 -8.31
C SER A 58 14.06 15.73 -9.19
N VAL A 59 13.85 16.30 -10.39
CA VAL A 59 12.89 15.75 -11.37
C VAL A 59 13.36 14.37 -11.86
N LEU A 60 14.64 14.25 -12.24
CA LEU A 60 15.21 12.97 -12.68
C LEU A 60 15.15 11.89 -11.60
N PHE A 61 15.43 12.27 -10.35
CA PHE A 61 15.30 11.34 -9.21
C PHE A 61 13.85 10.89 -9.03
N ALA A 62 12.90 11.83 -9.06
CA ALA A 62 11.48 11.53 -8.88
C ALA A 62 10.96 10.57 -9.97
N GLU A 63 11.29 10.82 -11.23
CA GLU A 63 10.92 9.95 -12.35
C GLU A 63 11.48 8.54 -12.19
N SER A 64 12.75 8.42 -11.82
CA SER A 64 13.42 7.15 -11.59
C SER A 64 12.82 6.41 -10.40
N TYR A 65 12.56 7.10 -9.30
CA TYR A 65 11.95 6.54 -8.09
C TYR A 65 10.54 5.98 -8.37
N ILE A 66 9.71 6.76 -9.05
CA ILE A 66 8.35 6.33 -9.42
C ILE A 66 8.40 5.12 -10.34
N ARG A 67 9.27 5.12 -11.33
CA ARG A 67 9.43 3.98 -12.25
C ARG A 67 9.83 2.71 -11.51
N ASN A 68 10.86 2.78 -10.68
CA ASN A 68 11.35 1.66 -9.90
C ASN A 68 10.26 1.14 -8.94
N TRP A 69 9.51 2.04 -8.31
CA TRP A 69 8.41 1.67 -7.42
C TRP A 69 7.30 0.90 -8.18
N ILE A 70 6.95 1.35 -9.39
CA ILE A 70 5.96 0.67 -10.24
C ILE A 70 6.46 -0.72 -10.63
N GLU A 71 7.71 -0.83 -11.08
CA GLU A 71 8.32 -2.10 -11.48
C GLU A 71 8.35 -3.09 -10.31
N ASP A 72 8.76 -2.65 -9.13
CA ASP A 72 8.78 -3.46 -7.91
C ASP A 72 7.37 -3.91 -7.50
N ALA A 73 6.39 -3.01 -7.53
CA ALA A 73 5.01 -3.33 -7.18
C ALA A 73 4.39 -4.37 -8.13
N LEU A 74 4.63 -4.23 -9.44
CA LEU A 74 4.18 -5.19 -10.46
C LEU A 74 4.86 -6.55 -10.30
N LEU A 75 6.17 -6.54 -10.05
CA LEU A 75 6.94 -7.78 -9.85
C LEU A 75 6.48 -8.51 -8.59
N PHE A 76 6.26 -7.78 -7.50
CA PHE A 76 5.80 -8.35 -6.24
C PHE A 76 4.41 -8.98 -6.36
N ASP A 77 3.47 -8.28 -7.00
CA ASP A 77 2.11 -8.77 -7.28
C ASP A 77 2.17 -10.09 -8.08
N LYS A 78 2.99 -10.10 -9.13
CA LYS A 78 3.22 -11.30 -9.94
C LYS A 78 3.87 -12.44 -9.14
N ALA A 79 4.82 -12.12 -8.27
CA ALA A 79 5.51 -13.09 -7.44
C ALA A 79 4.59 -13.71 -6.40
N GLU A 80 3.73 -12.94 -5.74
CA GLU A 80 2.75 -13.46 -4.78
C GLU A 80 1.86 -14.54 -5.40
N ASP A 81 1.38 -14.30 -6.63
CA ASP A 81 0.53 -15.24 -7.36
C ASP A 81 1.26 -16.53 -7.79
N ASN A 82 2.57 -16.49 -7.91
CA ASN A 82 3.37 -17.57 -8.48
C ASN A 82 4.30 -18.30 -7.48
N VAL A 83 4.40 -17.82 -6.24
CA VAL A 83 5.20 -18.50 -5.20
C VAL A 83 4.53 -19.81 -4.78
N ARG A 84 5.21 -20.91 -5.05
CA ARG A 84 4.70 -22.28 -4.76
C ARG A 84 4.70 -22.64 -3.27
N ASP A 85 5.61 -22.05 -2.51
CA ASP A 85 5.81 -22.33 -1.08
C ASP A 85 5.42 -21.14 -0.22
N SER A 86 4.14 -20.74 -0.33
CA SER A 86 3.59 -19.63 0.42
C SER A 86 3.59 -19.87 1.94
N GLU A 87 3.43 -21.12 2.38
CA GLU A 87 3.43 -21.46 3.81
C GLU A 87 4.82 -21.27 4.44
N ARG A 88 5.88 -21.67 3.72
CA ARG A 88 7.25 -21.41 4.16
C ARG A 88 7.54 -19.90 4.28
N VAL A 89 7.08 -19.10 3.32
CA VAL A 89 7.23 -17.65 3.39
C VAL A 89 6.51 -17.08 4.61
N LYS A 90 5.28 -17.51 4.89
CA LYS A 90 4.52 -17.09 6.07
C LYS A 90 5.24 -17.46 7.37
N GLU A 91 5.77 -18.66 7.47
CA GLU A 91 6.53 -19.10 8.64
C GLU A 91 7.78 -18.23 8.86
N LEU A 92 8.54 -17.94 7.82
CA LEU A 92 9.71 -17.07 7.89
C LEU A 92 9.35 -15.64 8.35
N VAL A 93 8.27 -15.09 7.79
CA VAL A 93 7.77 -13.76 8.18
C VAL A 93 7.34 -13.75 9.65
N GLU A 94 6.63 -14.77 10.11
CA GLU A 94 6.19 -14.85 11.52
C GLU A 94 7.39 -15.01 12.47
N ASN A 95 8.37 -15.81 12.13
CA ASN A 95 9.59 -15.95 12.93
C ASN A 95 10.37 -14.63 12.99
N TYR A 96 10.46 -13.90 11.89
CA TYR A 96 11.09 -12.58 11.84
C TYR A 96 10.33 -11.55 12.67
N ARG A 97 8.99 -11.51 12.54
CA ARG A 97 8.13 -10.66 13.36
C ARG A 97 8.34 -10.90 14.85
N LYS A 98 8.35 -12.18 15.27
CA LYS A 98 8.60 -12.57 16.66
C LYS A 98 9.96 -12.06 17.16
N ALA A 99 11.01 -12.22 16.38
CA ALA A 99 12.34 -11.73 16.72
C ALA A 99 12.38 -10.21 16.89
N LEU A 100 11.74 -9.45 15.99
CA LEU A 100 11.65 -7.99 16.07
C LEU A 100 10.88 -7.53 17.31
N VAL A 101 9.75 -8.17 17.63
CA VAL A 101 8.95 -7.83 18.83
C VAL A 101 9.75 -8.08 20.10
N MET A 102 10.47 -9.20 20.17
CA MET A 102 11.33 -9.51 21.34
C MET A 102 12.46 -8.48 21.48
N HIS A 103 13.10 -8.13 20.37
CA HIS A 103 14.16 -7.11 20.38
C HIS A 103 13.64 -5.74 20.85
N ALA A 104 12.52 -5.29 20.30
CA ALA A 104 11.91 -4.03 20.71
C ALA A 104 11.55 -3.99 22.20
N TYR A 105 11.05 -5.10 22.72
CA TYR A 105 10.75 -5.23 24.16
C TYR A 105 12.02 -5.18 25.03
N GLN A 106 13.08 -5.85 24.61
CA GLN A 106 14.38 -5.79 25.30
C GLN A 106 14.97 -4.38 25.31
N GLU A 107 14.89 -3.66 24.19
CA GLU A 107 15.31 -2.26 24.13
C GLU A 107 14.53 -1.36 25.10
N GLU A 108 13.22 -1.57 25.20
CA GLU A 108 12.36 -0.81 26.12
C GLU A 108 12.73 -1.09 27.58
N LEU A 109 12.98 -2.34 27.94
CA LEU A 109 13.43 -2.72 29.29
C LEU A 109 14.77 -2.06 29.65
N VAL A 110 15.71 -2.00 28.70
CA VAL A 110 17.00 -1.31 28.92
C VAL A 110 16.79 0.17 29.15
N LYS A 111 15.95 0.83 28.35
CA LYS A 111 15.63 2.25 28.53
C LYS A 111 15.01 2.55 29.90
N GLN A 112 14.07 1.70 30.35
CA GLN A 112 13.44 1.85 31.66
C GLN A 112 14.46 1.76 32.80
N ARG A 113 15.35 0.78 32.77
CA ARG A 113 16.41 0.63 33.79
C ARG A 113 17.34 1.82 33.80
N LEU A 114 17.77 2.31 32.64
CA LEU A 114 18.63 3.48 32.54
C LEU A 114 17.95 4.75 33.08
N SER A 115 16.63 4.87 32.94
CA SER A 115 15.89 6.03 33.47
C SER A 115 15.68 5.97 34.98
N GLU A 116 15.68 4.77 35.58
CA GLU A 116 15.56 4.59 37.04
C GLU A 116 16.87 4.83 37.80
N GLU A 117 18.01 4.68 37.10
CA GLU A 117 19.34 4.90 37.70
C GLU A 117 19.82 6.35 37.67
N ILE A 118 19.10 7.27 37.01
CA ILE A 118 19.41 8.70 36.93
C ILE A 118 18.54 9.49 37.89
#